data_4cf3eae7037279113bc396ff0cc56ceb
#
_entry.id   4cf3eae7037279113bc396ff0cc56ceb
#
_cell.length_a   1.000
_cell.length_b   1.000
_cell.length_c   1.000
_cell.angle_alpha   90.00
_cell.angle_beta   90.00
_cell.angle_gamma   90.00
#
_symmetry.space_group_name_H-M   'P 1'
#
loop_
_entity.id
_entity.type
_entity.pdbx_description
1 polymer ?
#
loop_
_entity_poly.entity_id
_entity_poly.type
_entity_poly.pdbx_seq_one_letter_code
_entity_poly.pdbx_strand_id
1 'polypeptide(L)'
;MSDAGKNRRRRAAWVFVAMAVLVVIIWGAAKGRNKSLVEARLPAATAGLATTSVGQGDVHEYVSCTGSLMPIRMQVLASDASGKVTRVYVEEGARVALGATLCEVQSSSAFDFSAQSDKTVLTAPFDGVVSSVAVQAGGYVGAGQPAVTVMDMSSYVVNVEIDEIDLARVEPGMAADVSFDAIPDVELPGKVESMGVAAMPRAGMVVIPIRVSIRGSHDMLKPGLTTNVRILSRSIPNVVRIPVRSWIDMDGQPSAIRIAGGAPELVAVELGLSDGNYTHVLSGLSPGDEIVEDAVAAQERLRRLTGQDRDMQFRIRHAD
;
A
#
# COMPACT_ATOMS: atom_id res chain seq x y z
N MET A 1 16.80 25.28 71.65
CA MET A 1 16.16 26.02 70.54
C MET A 1 16.21 25.18 69.27
N SER A 2 15.55 24.03 69.20
CA SER A 2 15.67 23.16 67.99
C SER A 2 14.41 22.35 67.59
N ASP A 3 13.23 22.65 68.13
CA ASP A 3 12.05 21.83 67.85
C ASP A 3 10.96 22.51 66.99
N ALA A 4 11.03 23.83 66.80
CA ALA A 4 10.05 24.57 66.01
C ALA A 4 10.18 24.38 64.45
N GLY A 5 11.39 24.06 63.99
CA GLY A 5 11.66 23.89 62.52
C GLY A 5 11.21 22.59 61.94
N LYS A 6 11.18 21.51 62.73
CA LYS A 6 10.80 20.15 62.27
C LYS A 6 9.30 20.01 62.08
N ASN A 7 8.50 20.71 62.90
CA ASN A 7 7.04 20.71 62.82
C ASN A 7 6.51 21.54 61.62
N ARG A 8 7.23 22.57 61.20
CA ARG A 8 6.85 23.42 60.06
C ARG A 8 7.06 22.69 58.75
N ARG A 9 8.14 21.90 58.60
CA ARG A 9 8.43 21.08 57.42
C ARG A 9 7.47 19.90 57.28
N ARG A 10 7.06 19.27 58.38
CA ARG A 10 6.04 18.20 58.35
C ARG A 10 4.67 18.72 57.96
N ARG A 11 4.26 19.90 58.45
CA ARG A 11 2.98 20.53 58.05
C ARG A 11 2.98 20.95 56.58
N ALA A 12 4.07 21.45 56.03
CA ALA A 12 4.21 21.76 54.61
C ALA A 12 4.14 20.48 53.74
N ALA A 13 4.78 19.38 54.14
CA ALA A 13 4.70 18.10 53.43
C ALA A 13 3.27 17.54 53.42
N TRP A 14 2.52 17.64 54.51
CA TRP A 14 1.12 17.22 54.58
C TRP A 14 0.19 18.07 53.69
N VAL A 15 0.47 19.38 53.55
CA VAL A 15 -0.28 20.26 52.64
C VAL A 15 -0.03 19.89 51.17
N PHE A 16 1.21 19.54 50.78
CA PHE A 16 1.51 19.06 49.42
C PHE A 16 0.87 17.71 49.12
N VAL A 17 0.87 16.79 50.08
CA VAL A 17 0.18 15.48 49.92
C VAL A 17 -1.33 15.68 49.81
N ALA A 18 -1.93 16.54 50.64
CA ALA A 18 -3.36 16.84 50.57
C ALA A 18 -3.74 17.51 49.25
N MET A 19 -2.89 18.41 48.72
CA MET A 19 -3.11 19.07 47.42
C MET A 19 -2.97 18.11 46.26
N ALA A 20 -1.98 17.20 46.31
CA ALA A 20 -1.82 16.14 45.30
C ALA A 20 -3.01 15.18 45.28
N VAL A 21 -3.51 14.76 46.44
CA VAL A 21 -4.72 13.93 46.57
C VAL A 21 -5.97 14.67 46.06
N LEU A 22 -6.07 15.98 46.35
CA LEU A 22 -7.19 16.78 45.87
C LEU A 22 -7.16 16.94 44.35
N VAL A 23 -5.98 17.10 43.76
CA VAL A 23 -5.80 17.14 42.28
C VAL A 23 -6.18 15.78 41.64
N VAL A 24 -5.77 14.68 42.26
CA VAL A 24 -6.15 13.31 41.76
C VAL A 24 -7.65 13.09 41.91
N ILE A 25 -8.29 13.54 42.99
CA ILE A 25 -9.75 13.42 43.18
C ILE A 25 -10.49 14.31 42.21
N ILE A 26 -10.04 15.53 41.94
CA ILE A 26 -10.63 16.46 40.97
C ILE A 26 -10.47 15.89 39.55
N TRP A 27 -9.31 15.32 39.23
CA TRP A 27 -9.05 14.69 37.93
C TRP A 27 -9.88 13.41 37.72
N GLY A 28 -9.97 12.56 38.75
CA GLY A 28 -10.84 11.39 38.76
C GLY A 28 -12.33 11.74 38.69
N ALA A 29 -12.78 12.78 39.41
CA ALA A 29 -14.16 13.26 39.33
C ALA A 29 -14.51 13.93 37.97
N ALA A 30 -13.56 14.62 37.36
CA ALA A 30 -13.73 15.17 35.99
C ALA A 30 -13.85 14.06 34.94
N LYS A 31 -13.02 13.01 35.05
CA LYS A 31 -13.05 11.84 34.16
C LYS A 31 -14.33 11.01 34.36
N GLY A 32 -14.81 10.86 35.59
CA GLY A 32 -16.07 10.17 35.91
C GLY A 32 -17.31 10.94 35.43
N ARG A 33 -17.31 12.28 35.49
CA ARG A 33 -18.44 13.11 35.00
C ARG A 33 -18.58 13.06 33.50
N ASN A 34 -17.48 13.03 32.73
CA ASN A 34 -17.55 12.89 31.29
C ASN A 34 -18.08 11.50 30.88
N LYS A 35 -17.67 10.44 31.57
CA LYS A 35 -18.17 9.09 31.29
C LYS A 35 -19.68 8.96 31.51
N SER A 36 -20.21 9.48 32.61
CA SER A 36 -21.65 9.44 32.89
C SER A 36 -22.50 10.27 31.93
N LEU A 37 -21.97 11.39 31.41
CA LEU A 37 -22.66 12.21 30.40
C LEU A 37 -22.69 11.53 29.03
N VAL A 38 -21.64 10.82 28.65
CA VAL A 38 -21.58 10.03 27.43
C VAL A 38 -22.59 8.87 27.49
N GLU A 39 -22.59 8.11 28.57
CA GLU A 39 -23.52 7.00 28.78
C GLU A 39 -24.99 7.44 28.78
N ALA A 40 -25.32 8.59 29.38
CA ALA A 40 -26.68 9.12 29.42
C ALA A 40 -27.21 9.59 28.06
N ARG A 41 -26.33 9.95 27.12
CA ARG A 41 -26.70 10.46 25.79
C ARG A 41 -26.50 9.46 24.66
N LEU A 42 -25.86 8.33 24.90
CA LEU A 42 -25.55 7.30 23.94
C LEU A 42 -26.80 6.77 23.21
N PRO A 43 -27.96 6.51 23.88
CA PRO A 43 -29.19 6.08 23.20
C PRO A 43 -29.67 7.05 22.11
N ALA A 44 -29.56 8.36 22.36
CA ALA A 44 -29.96 9.36 21.38
C ALA A 44 -28.96 9.47 20.22
N ALA A 45 -27.68 9.26 20.49
CA ALA A 45 -26.64 9.29 19.47
C ALA A 45 -26.71 8.07 18.53
N THR A 46 -27.15 6.91 19.02
CA THR A 46 -27.26 5.69 18.22
C THR A 46 -28.64 5.47 17.58
N ALA A 47 -29.63 6.28 17.91
CA ALA A 47 -30.98 6.13 17.37
C ALA A 47 -31.00 6.17 15.82
N GLY A 48 -31.52 5.09 15.20
CA GLY A 48 -31.63 4.96 13.75
C GLY A 48 -30.31 4.69 13.01
N LEU A 49 -29.23 4.31 13.70
CA LEU A 49 -28.03 3.77 13.07
C LEU A 49 -28.20 2.27 12.82
N ALA A 50 -27.59 1.80 11.73
CA ALA A 50 -27.54 0.38 11.42
C ALA A 50 -26.66 -0.35 12.43
N THR A 51 -27.03 -1.62 12.71
CA THR A 51 -26.25 -2.53 13.55
C THR A 51 -25.72 -3.69 12.73
N THR A 52 -24.60 -4.24 13.15
CA THR A 52 -23.99 -5.44 12.58
C THR A 52 -23.56 -6.39 13.69
N SER A 53 -23.44 -7.68 13.38
CA SER A 53 -22.95 -8.66 14.35
C SER A 53 -21.43 -8.80 14.26
N VAL A 54 -20.79 -8.95 15.42
CA VAL A 54 -19.38 -9.29 15.53
C VAL A 54 -19.15 -10.68 14.93
N GLY A 55 -18.36 -10.75 13.87
CA GLY A 55 -18.08 -11.99 13.14
C GLY A 55 -16.70 -12.56 13.44
N GLN A 56 -16.47 -13.78 12.93
CA GLN A 56 -15.14 -14.37 12.83
C GLN A 56 -14.72 -14.47 11.37
N GLY A 57 -13.45 -14.32 11.11
CA GLY A 57 -12.89 -14.46 9.77
C GLY A 57 -11.44 -14.02 9.73
N ASP A 58 -10.86 -14.08 8.55
CA ASP A 58 -9.47 -13.75 8.34
C ASP A 58 -9.28 -12.23 8.28
N VAL A 59 -8.18 -11.75 8.83
CA VAL A 59 -7.73 -10.36 8.72
C VAL A 59 -6.33 -10.37 8.11
N HIS A 60 -6.16 -9.60 7.04
CA HIS A 60 -4.95 -9.56 6.25
C HIS A 60 -4.24 -8.21 6.38
N GLU A 61 -2.94 -8.24 6.39
CA GLU A 61 -2.11 -7.04 6.33
C GLU A 61 -1.43 -7.00 4.97
N TYR A 62 -1.56 -5.87 4.29
CA TYR A 62 -0.96 -5.67 2.98
C TYR A 62 0.06 -4.54 3.00
N VAL A 63 1.15 -4.74 2.28
CA VAL A 63 2.04 -3.66 1.85
C VAL A 63 1.60 -3.26 0.45
N SER A 64 1.17 -2.00 0.30
CA SER A 64 0.71 -1.45 -0.98
C SER A 64 1.81 -0.65 -1.65
N CYS A 65 2.06 -0.92 -2.92
CA CYS A 65 3.05 -0.24 -3.71
C CYS A 65 2.59 -0.07 -5.16
N THR A 66 3.17 0.89 -5.86
CA THR A 66 2.89 1.13 -7.27
C THR A 66 4.10 0.78 -8.11
N GLY A 67 3.85 0.39 -9.34
CA GLY A 67 4.91 0.03 -10.27
C GLY A 67 4.48 0.05 -11.73
N SER A 68 5.28 -0.53 -12.59
CA SER A 68 4.99 -0.65 -14.00
C SER A 68 5.08 -2.10 -14.48
N LEU A 69 4.14 -2.44 -15.35
CA LEU A 69 4.07 -3.73 -16.01
C LEU A 69 5.21 -3.84 -17.02
N MET A 70 5.96 -4.92 -16.97
CA MET A 70 7.07 -5.21 -17.87
C MET A 70 6.88 -6.59 -18.49
N PRO A 71 7.35 -6.82 -19.73
CA PRO A 71 7.41 -8.16 -20.29
C PRO A 71 8.43 -9.00 -19.52
N ILE A 72 8.27 -10.32 -19.54
CA ILE A 72 9.22 -11.21 -18.85
C ILE A 72 10.66 -11.05 -19.36
N ARG A 73 10.79 -10.79 -20.67
CA ARG A 73 12.06 -10.50 -21.33
C ARG A 73 11.87 -9.38 -22.36
N MET A 74 12.84 -8.51 -22.44
CA MET A 74 12.94 -7.47 -23.45
C MET A 74 14.39 -7.38 -23.88
N GLN A 75 14.65 -7.38 -25.17
CA GLN A 75 16.00 -7.24 -25.68
C GLN A 75 16.04 -6.22 -26.81
N VAL A 76 16.91 -5.24 -26.62
CA VAL A 76 17.27 -4.28 -27.66
C VAL A 76 18.42 -4.88 -28.45
N LEU A 77 18.19 -5.15 -29.71
CA LEU A 77 19.17 -5.68 -30.65
C LEU A 77 19.87 -4.50 -31.30
N ALA A 78 21.15 -4.41 -31.10
CA ALA A 78 22.00 -3.40 -31.71
C ALA A 78 22.77 -4.04 -32.90
N SER A 79 23.17 -3.19 -33.84
CA SER A 79 24.04 -3.66 -34.93
C SER A 79 25.48 -3.84 -34.42
N ASP A 80 26.08 -5.00 -34.67
CA ASP A 80 27.49 -5.24 -34.31
C ASP A 80 28.46 -4.50 -35.19
N ALA A 81 28.04 -4.09 -36.40
CA ALA A 81 28.87 -3.39 -37.36
C ALA A 81 28.20 -2.10 -37.86
N SER A 82 29.03 -1.12 -38.20
CA SER A 82 28.57 0.06 -38.93
C SER A 82 28.34 -0.31 -40.40
N GLY A 83 27.18 0.07 -40.94
CA GLY A 83 26.87 -0.29 -42.32
C GLY A 83 25.56 0.25 -42.81
N LYS A 84 25.24 -0.09 -44.06
CA LYS A 84 23.96 0.22 -44.68
C LYS A 84 22.96 -0.89 -44.43
N VAL A 85 21.78 -0.53 -43.93
CA VAL A 85 20.65 -1.47 -43.79
C VAL A 85 20.14 -1.83 -45.16
N THR A 86 20.32 -3.06 -45.57
CA THR A 86 19.90 -3.53 -46.91
C THR A 86 18.43 -3.93 -46.92
N ARG A 87 17.96 -4.58 -45.87
CA ARG A 87 16.55 -5.00 -45.73
C ARG A 87 16.12 -4.97 -44.27
N VAL A 88 14.84 -4.68 -44.06
CA VAL A 88 14.10 -4.87 -42.79
C VAL A 88 12.94 -5.78 -43.10
N TYR A 89 12.81 -6.88 -42.35
CA TYR A 89 11.83 -7.96 -42.60
C TYR A 89 10.64 -7.89 -41.65
N VAL A 90 10.68 -7.00 -40.66
CA VAL A 90 9.68 -6.92 -39.58
C VAL A 90 9.18 -5.50 -39.45
N GLU A 91 7.95 -5.38 -38.94
CA GLU A 91 7.31 -4.13 -38.56
C GLU A 91 6.99 -4.16 -37.05
N GLU A 92 6.72 -3.01 -36.46
CA GLU A 92 6.26 -2.91 -35.10
C GLU A 92 4.94 -3.69 -34.91
N GLY A 93 4.84 -4.48 -33.84
CA GLY A 93 3.71 -5.37 -33.57
C GLY A 93 3.81 -6.75 -34.23
N ALA A 94 4.79 -7.00 -35.10
CA ALA A 94 4.97 -8.31 -35.73
C ALA A 94 5.39 -9.37 -34.71
N ARG A 95 4.80 -10.57 -34.81
CA ARG A 95 5.23 -11.76 -34.05
C ARG A 95 6.41 -12.39 -34.75
N VAL A 96 7.43 -12.72 -33.97
CA VAL A 96 8.67 -13.35 -34.47
C VAL A 96 8.99 -14.60 -33.67
N ALA A 97 9.50 -15.62 -34.36
CA ALA A 97 10.02 -16.82 -33.69
C ALA A 97 11.52 -16.69 -33.42
N LEU A 98 12.02 -17.48 -32.49
CA LEU A 98 13.47 -17.61 -32.21
C LEU A 98 14.24 -17.84 -33.53
N GLY A 99 15.28 -17.04 -33.77
CA GLY A 99 16.11 -17.13 -34.97
C GLY A 99 15.54 -16.48 -36.22
N ALA A 100 14.30 -15.93 -36.19
CA ALA A 100 13.72 -15.20 -37.32
C ALA A 100 14.60 -13.99 -37.68
N THR A 101 14.85 -13.81 -38.97
CA THR A 101 15.63 -12.66 -39.46
C THR A 101 14.81 -11.38 -39.32
N LEU A 102 15.38 -10.36 -38.68
CA LEU A 102 14.75 -9.05 -38.41
C LEU A 102 15.23 -8.00 -39.41
N CYS A 103 16.53 -7.87 -39.58
CA CYS A 103 17.10 -6.99 -40.60
C CYS A 103 18.51 -7.45 -41.02
N GLU A 104 18.94 -6.99 -42.20
CA GLU A 104 20.28 -7.20 -42.74
C GLU A 104 21.03 -5.88 -42.82
N VAL A 105 22.27 -5.90 -42.35
CA VAL A 105 23.21 -4.77 -42.40
C VAL A 105 24.42 -5.18 -43.23
N GLN A 106 24.71 -4.42 -44.27
CA GLN A 106 25.93 -4.59 -45.08
C GLN A 106 27.03 -3.72 -44.46
N SER A 107 28.03 -4.37 -43.88
CA SER A 107 29.17 -3.68 -43.28
C SER A 107 29.89 -2.82 -44.32
N SER A 108 30.19 -1.58 -43.92
CA SER A 108 31.05 -0.70 -44.68
C SER A 108 32.35 -0.47 -43.90
N SER A 109 33.31 -1.38 -44.05
CA SER A 109 34.65 -1.18 -43.55
C SER A 109 35.40 -0.23 -44.50
N ALA A 110 35.83 0.93 -44.02
CA ALA A 110 36.58 1.90 -44.79
C ALA A 110 38.00 1.40 -45.20
N PHE A 111 38.39 0.24 -44.70
CA PHE A 111 39.72 -0.33 -44.90
C PHE A 111 39.72 -1.69 -45.60
N ASP A 112 38.55 -2.23 -45.94
CA ASP A 112 38.47 -3.52 -46.57
C ASP A 112 38.29 -3.35 -48.10
N PHE A 113 39.42 -3.41 -48.82
CA PHE A 113 39.45 -3.43 -50.29
C PHE A 113 39.08 -4.75 -50.92
N SER A 114 38.75 -5.78 -50.09
CA SER A 114 38.20 -7.04 -50.58
C SER A 114 36.70 -6.83 -50.91
N ALA A 115 36.31 -7.20 -52.14
CA ALA A 115 34.93 -7.03 -52.62
C ALA A 115 33.86 -7.90 -51.90
N GLN A 116 34.19 -8.38 -50.73
CA GLN A 116 33.34 -9.23 -49.86
C GLN A 116 32.88 -8.38 -48.68
N SER A 117 31.86 -7.54 -48.90
CA SER A 117 31.19 -6.86 -47.78
C SER A 117 30.46 -7.88 -46.94
N ASP A 118 30.89 -8.04 -45.68
CA ASP A 118 30.26 -8.94 -44.74
C ASP A 118 28.82 -8.47 -44.42
N LYS A 119 27.88 -9.38 -44.63
CA LYS A 119 26.48 -9.15 -44.23
C LYS A 119 26.29 -9.61 -42.80
N THR A 120 25.89 -8.69 -41.97
CA THR A 120 25.45 -8.98 -40.60
C THR A 120 23.92 -9.13 -40.59
N VAL A 121 23.43 -10.25 -40.11
CA VAL A 121 21.99 -10.52 -39.98
C VAL A 121 21.61 -10.44 -38.51
N LEU A 122 20.69 -9.56 -38.17
CA LEU A 122 20.09 -9.52 -36.84
C LEU A 122 18.92 -10.48 -36.80
N THR A 123 18.93 -11.38 -35.80
CA THR A 123 17.90 -12.40 -35.60
C THR A 123 17.22 -12.26 -34.24
N ALA A 124 15.97 -12.72 -34.14
CA ALA A 124 15.24 -12.73 -32.88
C ALA A 124 15.87 -13.70 -31.89
N PRO A 125 16.17 -13.26 -30.65
CA PRO A 125 16.82 -14.09 -29.63
C PRO A 125 15.87 -15.03 -28.90
N PHE A 126 14.57 -14.85 -29.07
CA PHE A 126 13.47 -15.65 -28.52
C PHE A 126 12.17 -15.39 -29.28
N ASP A 127 11.16 -16.23 -29.04
CA ASP A 127 9.81 -16.02 -29.55
C ASP A 127 9.20 -14.79 -28.89
N GLY A 128 8.68 -13.85 -29.68
CA GLY A 128 8.19 -12.61 -29.13
C GLY A 128 7.46 -11.71 -30.11
N VAL A 129 7.32 -10.44 -29.70
CA VAL A 129 6.71 -9.38 -30.50
C VAL A 129 7.72 -8.25 -30.67
N VAL A 130 7.83 -7.72 -31.86
CA VAL A 130 8.65 -6.55 -32.18
C VAL A 130 7.99 -5.31 -31.56
N SER A 131 8.65 -4.67 -30.61
CA SER A 131 8.10 -3.46 -29.96
C SER A 131 8.52 -2.17 -30.66
N SER A 132 9.70 -2.15 -31.27
CA SER A 132 10.15 -0.99 -32.06
C SER A 132 11.16 -1.39 -33.13
N VAL A 133 11.14 -0.66 -34.23
CA VAL A 133 12.10 -0.78 -35.34
C VAL A 133 12.74 0.57 -35.56
N ALA A 134 14.00 0.72 -35.09
CA ALA A 134 14.73 1.98 -35.14
C ALA A 134 15.52 2.20 -36.43
N VAL A 135 15.49 1.23 -37.36
CA VAL A 135 16.24 1.27 -38.64
C VAL A 135 15.29 1.18 -39.81
N GLN A 136 15.73 1.72 -40.96
CA GLN A 136 15.00 1.69 -42.22
C GLN A 136 15.87 1.13 -43.36
N ALA A 137 15.25 0.40 -44.29
CA ALA A 137 15.95 -0.09 -45.45
C ALA A 137 16.55 1.08 -46.28
N GLY A 138 17.81 0.94 -46.64
CA GLY A 138 18.58 2.02 -47.30
C GLY A 138 19.27 3.02 -46.40
N GLY A 139 18.88 3.05 -45.08
CA GLY A 139 19.53 3.89 -44.08
C GLY A 139 20.90 3.37 -43.63
N TYR A 140 21.59 4.11 -42.80
CA TYR A 140 22.84 3.74 -42.16
C TYR A 140 22.62 3.49 -40.66
N VAL A 141 23.30 2.50 -40.13
CA VAL A 141 23.34 2.19 -38.69
C VAL A 141 24.80 2.10 -38.25
N GLY A 142 25.11 2.64 -37.07
CA GLY A 142 26.43 2.53 -36.45
C GLY A 142 26.55 1.26 -35.60
N ALA A 143 27.78 0.82 -35.37
CA ALA A 143 28.04 -0.24 -34.40
C ALA A 143 27.56 0.15 -33.02
N GLY A 144 26.83 -0.77 -32.34
CA GLY A 144 26.23 -0.51 -31.03
C GLY A 144 24.91 0.29 -31.07
N GLN A 145 24.45 0.77 -32.23
CA GLN A 145 23.18 1.46 -32.32
C GLN A 145 21.99 0.49 -32.27
N PRO A 146 20.95 0.81 -31.50
CA PRO A 146 19.71 0.03 -31.49
C PRO A 146 19.09 -0.09 -32.87
N ALA A 147 18.72 -1.29 -33.27
CA ALA A 147 18.08 -1.57 -34.54
C ALA A 147 16.65 -2.07 -34.39
N VAL A 148 16.42 -3.09 -33.58
CA VAL A 148 15.10 -3.69 -33.34
C VAL A 148 14.99 -4.06 -31.86
N THR A 149 13.84 -3.83 -31.26
CA THR A 149 13.53 -4.30 -29.90
C THR A 149 12.49 -5.41 -29.97
N VAL A 150 12.79 -6.54 -29.32
CA VAL A 150 11.88 -7.69 -29.21
C VAL A 150 11.47 -7.89 -27.76
N MET A 151 10.19 -8.13 -27.52
CA MET A 151 9.61 -8.39 -26.20
C MET A 151 8.95 -9.77 -26.16
N ASP A 152 9.22 -10.52 -25.09
CA ASP A 152 8.49 -11.76 -24.78
C ASP A 152 7.28 -11.41 -23.90
N MET A 153 6.10 -11.51 -24.49
CA MET A 153 4.82 -11.20 -23.83
C MET A 153 4.08 -12.46 -23.36
N SER A 154 4.76 -13.61 -23.26
CA SER A 154 4.18 -14.86 -22.77
C SER A 154 3.81 -14.79 -21.29
N SER A 155 4.51 -13.97 -20.54
CA SER A 155 4.23 -13.64 -19.14
C SER A 155 4.73 -12.23 -18.83
N TYR A 156 4.29 -11.72 -17.67
CA TYR A 156 4.60 -10.36 -17.24
C TYR A 156 5.19 -10.34 -15.84
N VAL A 157 5.94 -9.31 -15.58
CA VAL A 157 6.43 -8.96 -14.25
C VAL A 157 6.11 -7.51 -13.96
N VAL A 158 5.96 -7.18 -12.69
CA VAL A 158 5.83 -5.80 -12.23
C VAL A 158 7.09 -5.44 -11.45
N ASN A 159 7.71 -4.35 -11.83
CA ASN A 159 8.76 -3.75 -11.04
C ASN A 159 8.11 -2.67 -10.15
N VAL A 160 8.14 -2.90 -8.86
CA VAL A 160 7.62 -1.99 -7.82
C VAL A 160 8.74 -1.52 -6.92
N GLU A 161 8.49 -0.43 -6.22
CA GLU A 161 9.40 0.11 -5.20
C GLU A 161 8.65 0.16 -3.87
N ILE A 162 9.22 -0.40 -2.81
CA ILE A 162 8.69 -0.30 -1.44
C ILE A 162 9.54 0.65 -0.61
N ASP A 163 8.92 1.28 0.38
CA ASP A 163 9.61 2.09 1.38
C ASP A 163 10.47 1.21 2.30
N GLU A 164 11.60 1.74 2.79
CA GLU A 164 12.49 1.02 3.72
C GLU A 164 11.78 0.60 5.02
N ILE A 165 10.75 1.34 5.45
CA ILE A 165 9.96 1.01 6.65
C ILE A 165 9.17 -0.30 6.50
N ASP A 166 8.84 -0.67 5.26
CA ASP A 166 8.10 -1.90 4.94
C ASP A 166 9.04 -3.09 4.63
N LEU A 167 10.36 -2.87 4.57
CA LEU A 167 11.33 -3.90 4.21
C LEU A 167 11.22 -5.16 5.07
N ALA A 168 11.04 -4.99 6.38
CA ALA A 168 10.94 -6.12 7.31
C ALA A 168 9.62 -6.91 7.19
N ARG A 169 8.67 -6.40 6.40
CA ARG A 169 7.32 -6.95 6.22
C ARG A 169 7.14 -7.68 4.89
N VAL A 170 8.14 -7.64 4.01
CA VAL A 170 8.07 -8.24 2.67
C VAL A 170 9.23 -9.19 2.47
N GLU A 171 8.91 -10.40 1.98
CA GLU A 171 9.91 -11.44 1.68
C GLU A 171 9.64 -12.06 0.30
N PRO A 172 10.68 -12.56 -0.39
CA PRO A 172 10.50 -13.33 -1.61
C PRO A 172 9.59 -14.54 -1.35
N GLY A 173 8.67 -14.77 -2.26
CA GLY A 173 7.70 -15.85 -2.16
C GLY A 173 6.34 -15.45 -1.64
N MET A 174 6.16 -14.25 -1.09
CA MET A 174 4.85 -13.75 -0.65
C MET A 174 3.88 -13.59 -1.81
N ALA A 175 2.60 -13.84 -1.54
CA ALA A 175 1.53 -13.62 -2.49
C ALA A 175 1.28 -12.11 -2.67
N ALA A 176 0.87 -11.73 -3.86
CA ALA A 176 0.50 -10.37 -4.19
C ALA A 176 -0.72 -10.34 -5.10
N ASP A 177 -1.54 -9.31 -4.96
CA ASP A 177 -2.64 -8.98 -5.85
C ASP A 177 -2.23 -7.79 -6.68
N VAL A 178 -2.37 -7.91 -8.01
CA VAL A 178 -1.96 -6.89 -8.98
C VAL A 178 -3.17 -6.36 -9.72
N SER A 179 -3.46 -5.08 -9.57
CA SER A 179 -4.50 -4.36 -10.28
C SER A 179 -3.90 -3.28 -11.19
N PHE A 180 -4.68 -2.80 -12.15
CA PHE A 180 -4.22 -1.92 -13.22
C PHE A 180 -5.11 -0.68 -13.29
N ASP A 181 -4.53 0.52 -13.31
CA ASP A 181 -5.31 1.76 -13.41
C ASP A 181 -6.11 1.85 -14.70
N ALA A 182 -5.55 1.33 -15.79
CA ALA A 182 -6.19 1.35 -17.10
C ALA A 182 -7.33 0.32 -17.26
N ILE A 183 -7.40 -0.68 -16.38
CA ILE A 183 -8.35 -1.81 -16.47
C ILE A 183 -8.80 -2.17 -15.03
N PRO A 184 -9.69 -1.36 -14.41
CA PRO A 184 -10.02 -1.50 -12.99
C PRO A 184 -10.65 -2.83 -12.59
N ASP A 185 -11.33 -3.50 -13.55
CA ASP A 185 -12.04 -4.77 -13.30
C ASP A 185 -11.12 -6.01 -13.37
N VAL A 186 -9.84 -5.81 -13.68
CA VAL A 186 -8.85 -6.88 -13.79
C VAL A 186 -7.90 -6.87 -12.61
N GLU A 187 -7.98 -7.91 -11.79
CA GLU A 187 -7.02 -8.18 -10.73
C GLU A 187 -6.38 -9.55 -10.99
N LEU A 188 -5.06 -9.61 -11.02
CA LEU A 188 -4.31 -10.83 -11.30
C LEU A 188 -3.45 -11.23 -10.10
N PRO A 189 -3.44 -12.53 -9.75
CA PRO A 189 -2.58 -13.01 -8.69
C PRO A 189 -1.11 -12.95 -9.11
N GLY A 190 -0.29 -12.50 -8.20
CA GLY A 190 1.16 -12.40 -8.37
C GLY A 190 1.92 -13.02 -7.20
N LYS A 191 3.22 -12.98 -7.31
CA LYS A 191 4.14 -13.45 -6.28
C LYS A 191 5.40 -12.60 -6.29
N VAL A 192 5.90 -12.23 -5.10
CA VAL A 192 7.21 -11.60 -4.97
C VAL A 192 8.28 -12.58 -5.45
N GLU A 193 8.94 -12.26 -6.55
CA GLU A 193 9.97 -13.08 -7.18
C GLU A 193 11.34 -12.80 -6.54
N SER A 194 11.68 -11.53 -6.42
CA SER A 194 12.97 -11.10 -5.85
C SER A 194 12.89 -9.69 -5.29
N MET A 195 13.80 -9.40 -4.40
CA MET A 195 14.03 -8.07 -3.82
C MET A 195 15.42 -7.57 -4.22
N GLY A 196 15.54 -6.28 -4.47
CA GLY A 196 16.83 -5.64 -4.74
C GLY A 196 17.80 -5.79 -3.56
N VAL A 197 19.06 -6.00 -3.87
CA VAL A 197 20.13 -6.13 -2.86
C VAL A 197 20.56 -4.77 -2.27
N ALA A 198 20.15 -3.67 -2.88
CA ALA A 198 20.49 -2.31 -2.45
C ALA A 198 19.27 -1.43 -2.43
N ALA A 199 19.17 -0.61 -1.38
CA ALA A 199 18.23 0.47 -1.29
C ALA A 199 18.73 1.67 -2.12
N MET A 200 17.80 2.42 -2.70
CA MET A 200 18.09 3.56 -3.56
C MET A 200 17.35 4.81 -3.09
N PRO A 201 18.01 5.97 -3.01
CA PRO A 201 17.32 7.21 -2.74
C PRO A 201 16.50 7.63 -3.96
N ARG A 202 15.20 7.93 -3.75
CA ARG A 202 14.29 8.38 -4.79
C ARG A 202 13.33 9.44 -4.24
N ALA A 203 13.36 10.63 -4.82
CA ALA A 203 12.49 11.75 -4.44
C ALA A 203 12.46 12.07 -2.93
N GLY A 204 13.59 11.88 -2.22
CA GLY A 204 13.70 12.16 -0.78
C GLY A 204 13.29 11.00 0.15
N MET A 205 12.94 9.85 -0.41
CA MET A 205 12.68 8.60 0.31
C MET A 205 13.73 7.56 -0.05
N VAL A 206 13.88 6.54 0.78
CA VAL A 206 14.73 5.38 0.51
C VAL A 206 13.82 4.23 0.12
N VAL A 207 14.01 3.71 -1.09
CA VAL A 207 13.18 2.65 -1.64
C VAL A 207 13.99 1.41 -2.01
N ILE A 208 13.34 0.27 -1.95
CA ILE A 208 13.88 -1.03 -2.33
C ILE A 208 13.10 -1.52 -3.55
N PRO A 209 13.77 -1.81 -4.70
CA PRO A 209 13.10 -2.36 -5.86
C PRO A 209 12.70 -3.82 -5.61
N ILE A 210 11.48 -4.17 -5.98
CA ILE A 210 10.93 -5.51 -5.90
C ILE A 210 10.41 -5.92 -7.26
N ARG A 211 10.62 -7.17 -7.61
CA ARG A 211 10.08 -7.81 -8.78
C ARG A 211 8.96 -8.76 -8.39
N VAL A 212 7.77 -8.53 -8.95
CA VAL A 212 6.58 -9.35 -8.73
C VAL A 212 6.21 -10.03 -10.03
N SER A 213 6.19 -11.35 -10.05
CA SER A 213 5.69 -12.13 -11.19
C SER A 213 4.17 -12.17 -11.17
N ILE A 214 3.54 -12.08 -12.35
CA ILE A 214 2.08 -12.18 -12.50
C ILE A 214 1.74 -13.55 -13.04
N ARG A 215 0.67 -14.16 -12.53
CA ARG A 215 0.09 -15.38 -13.06
C ARG A 215 -1.17 -15.04 -13.86
N GLY A 216 -1.22 -15.51 -15.09
CA GLY A 216 -2.31 -15.22 -16.02
C GLY A 216 -1.95 -14.13 -17.02
N SER A 217 -2.84 -13.90 -17.95
CA SER A 217 -2.72 -12.87 -18.97
C SER A 217 -4.11 -12.31 -19.28
N HIS A 218 -4.13 -11.11 -19.81
CA HIS A 218 -5.34 -10.47 -20.31
C HIS A 218 -4.99 -9.73 -21.61
N ASP A 219 -5.87 -9.75 -22.61
CA ASP A 219 -5.58 -9.20 -23.94
C ASP A 219 -5.26 -7.69 -23.96
N MET A 220 -5.74 -6.96 -22.96
CA MET A 220 -5.50 -5.53 -22.83
C MET A 220 -4.19 -5.19 -22.08
N LEU A 221 -3.46 -6.20 -21.56
CA LEU A 221 -2.20 -5.94 -20.89
C LEU A 221 -1.14 -5.50 -21.88
N LYS A 222 -0.55 -4.35 -21.62
CA LYS A 222 0.56 -3.79 -22.41
C LYS A 222 1.70 -3.40 -21.47
N PRO A 223 2.94 -3.73 -21.82
CA PRO A 223 4.10 -3.21 -21.08
C PRO A 223 4.03 -1.69 -20.95
N GLY A 224 4.42 -1.20 -19.79
CA GLY A 224 4.36 0.22 -19.43
C GLY A 224 3.09 0.67 -18.72
N LEU A 225 2.07 -0.20 -18.55
CA LEU A 225 0.90 0.14 -17.74
C LEU A 225 1.29 0.34 -16.28
N THR A 226 0.68 1.35 -15.66
CA THR A 226 0.77 1.55 -14.20
C THR A 226 -0.02 0.46 -13.48
N THR A 227 0.56 -0.07 -12.44
CA THR A 227 0.01 -1.15 -11.62
C THR A 227 0.00 -0.78 -10.16
N ASN A 228 -1.05 -1.20 -9.45
CA ASN A 228 -1.11 -1.19 -7.99
C ASN A 228 -0.93 -2.63 -7.49
N VAL A 229 0.04 -2.83 -6.62
CA VAL A 229 0.37 -4.15 -6.08
C VAL A 229 0.13 -4.14 -4.58
N ARG A 230 -0.64 -5.12 -4.10
CA ARG A 230 -0.87 -5.38 -2.67
C ARG A 230 -0.18 -6.69 -2.30
N ILE A 231 0.93 -6.61 -1.58
CA ILE A 231 1.69 -7.77 -1.12
C ILE A 231 1.12 -8.21 0.22
N LEU A 232 0.68 -9.46 0.32
CA LEU A 232 0.15 -10.04 1.56
C LEU A 232 1.30 -10.26 2.55
N SER A 233 1.46 -9.32 3.47
CA SER A 233 2.51 -9.35 4.49
C SER A 233 2.18 -10.30 5.65
N ARG A 234 0.95 -10.26 6.13
CA ARG A 234 0.50 -11.06 7.25
C ARG A 234 -0.96 -11.47 7.10
N SER A 235 -1.27 -12.69 7.50
CA SER A 235 -2.65 -13.19 7.59
C SER A 235 -2.88 -13.81 8.96
N ILE A 236 -3.95 -13.40 9.64
CA ILE A 236 -4.39 -13.98 10.89
C ILE A 236 -5.76 -14.63 10.64
N PRO A 237 -5.82 -15.96 10.58
CA PRO A 237 -7.05 -16.65 10.23
C PRO A 237 -7.99 -16.75 11.43
N ASN A 238 -9.29 -16.76 11.14
CA ASN A 238 -10.38 -17.07 12.06
C ASN A 238 -10.36 -16.28 13.37
N VAL A 239 -10.13 -14.99 13.31
CA VAL A 239 -10.14 -14.07 14.46
C VAL A 239 -11.46 -13.33 14.59
N VAL A 240 -11.76 -12.88 15.81
CA VAL A 240 -12.89 -11.96 16.05
C VAL A 240 -12.59 -10.66 15.34
N ARG A 241 -13.48 -10.23 14.45
CA ARG A 241 -13.30 -9.01 13.67
C ARG A 241 -14.56 -8.18 13.57
N ILE A 242 -14.37 -6.86 13.48
CA ILE A 242 -15.44 -5.89 13.32
C ILE A 242 -15.11 -4.97 12.13
N PRO A 243 -16.10 -4.40 11.44
CA PRO A 243 -15.84 -3.38 10.41
C PRO A 243 -15.04 -2.22 10.99
N VAL A 244 -14.14 -1.64 10.20
CA VAL A 244 -13.27 -0.54 10.64
C VAL A 244 -14.05 0.69 11.11
N ARG A 245 -15.29 0.88 10.63
CA ARG A 245 -16.18 1.97 11.04
C ARG A 245 -16.95 1.71 12.34
N SER A 246 -16.89 0.49 12.88
CA SER A 246 -17.66 0.09 14.07
C SER A 246 -16.98 0.41 15.39
N TRP A 247 -15.81 1.02 15.36
CA TRP A 247 -15.09 1.45 16.55
C TRP A 247 -14.62 2.92 16.41
N ILE A 248 -14.42 3.56 17.54
CA ILE A 248 -13.98 4.95 17.66
C ILE A 248 -12.96 5.09 18.79
N ASP A 249 -12.12 6.10 18.71
CA ASP A 249 -11.27 6.50 19.83
C ASP A 249 -12.05 7.45 20.76
N MET A 250 -12.18 7.04 22.03
CA MET A 250 -12.79 7.83 23.08
C MET A 250 -11.73 8.14 24.15
N ASP A 251 -11.22 9.37 24.14
CA ASP A 251 -10.20 9.84 25.08
C ASP A 251 -8.91 8.98 25.11
N GLY A 252 -8.45 8.50 23.93
CA GLY A 252 -7.27 7.65 23.77
C GLY A 252 -7.53 6.17 24.04
N GLN A 253 -8.80 5.75 24.14
CA GLN A 253 -9.19 4.35 24.30
C GLN A 253 -10.11 3.90 23.15
N PRO A 254 -9.69 2.92 22.34
CA PRO A 254 -10.56 2.32 21.33
C PRO A 254 -11.82 1.75 21.98
N SER A 255 -12.98 2.07 21.42
CA SER A 255 -14.27 1.69 21.99
C SER A 255 -15.26 1.37 20.88
N ALA A 256 -16.12 0.38 21.10
CA ALA A 256 -17.24 0.03 20.25
C ALA A 256 -18.56 0.24 21.00
N ILE A 257 -19.64 0.45 20.26
CA ILE A 257 -20.98 0.59 20.85
C ILE A 257 -21.72 -0.71 20.62
N ARG A 258 -21.83 -1.52 21.69
CA ARG A 258 -22.58 -2.78 21.70
C ARG A 258 -24.05 -2.53 22.03
N ILE A 259 -24.95 -3.30 21.43
CA ILE A 259 -26.37 -3.29 21.76
C ILE A 259 -26.66 -4.49 22.67
N ALA A 260 -26.85 -4.23 23.95
CA ALA A 260 -27.16 -5.26 24.95
C ALA A 260 -28.63 -5.10 25.42
N GLY A 261 -29.48 -6.12 25.18
CA GLY A 261 -30.89 -6.05 25.54
C GLY A 261 -31.66 -4.90 24.89
N GLY A 262 -31.26 -4.46 23.70
CA GLY A 262 -31.85 -3.32 22.98
C GLY A 262 -31.37 -1.93 23.44
N ALA A 263 -30.42 -1.87 24.38
CA ALA A 263 -29.81 -0.62 24.84
C ALA A 263 -28.34 -0.53 24.38
N PRO A 264 -27.88 0.64 23.92
CA PRO A 264 -26.48 0.84 23.56
C PRO A 264 -25.59 0.98 24.79
N GLU A 265 -24.48 0.28 24.76
CA GLU A 265 -23.44 0.24 25.79
C GLU A 265 -22.08 0.55 25.15
N LEU A 266 -21.30 1.46 25.72
CA LEU A 266 -19.94 1.72 25.28
C LEU A 266 -19.00 0.67 25.89
N VAL A 267 -18.35 -0.11 25.02
CA VAL A 267 -17.42 -1.18 25.42
C VAL A 267 -16.02 -0.81 24.96
N ALA A 268 -15.07 -0.76 25.89
CA ALA A 268 -13.66 -0.65 25.55
C ALA A 268 -13.19 -1.90 24.84
N VAL A 269 -12.48 -1.74 23.74
CA VAL A 269 -11.95 -2.85 22.95
C VAL A 269 -10.43 -2.73 22.82
N GLU A 270 -9.78 -3.87 22.79
CA GLU A 270 -8.37 -3.96 22.42
C GLU A 270 -8.30 -4.42 20.98
N LEU A 271 -7.63 -3.64 20.14
CA LEU A 271 -7.59 -3.87 18.72
C LEU A 271 -6.20 -4.38 18.30
N GLY A 272 -6.21 -5.26 17.32
CA GLY A 272 -5.01 -5.80 16.68
C GLY A 272 -4.87 -5.27 15.25
N LEU A 273 -4.57 -6.18 14.33
CA LEU A 273 -4.38 -5.90 12.91
C LEU A 273 -5.66 -5.38 12.25
N SER A 274 -5.51 -4.47 11.29
CA SER A 274 -6.61 -3.99 10.44
C SER A 274 -6.22 -4.11 8.96
N ASP A 275 -7.17 -4.54 8.13
CA ASP A 275 -7.00 -4.66 6.67
C ASP A 275 -7.65 -3.49 5.88
N GLY A 276 -8.12 -2.46 6.61
CA GLY A 276 -8.84 -1.33 6.02
C GLY A 276 -10.35 -1.54 5.89
N ASN A 277 -10.83 -2.79 5.90
CA ASN A 277 -12.25 -3.15 5.93
C ASN A 277 -12.66 -3.64 7.32
N TYR A 278 -11.84 -4.51 7.91
CA TYR A 278 -12.06 -5.12 9.20
C TYR A 278 -10.88 -4.89 10.14
N THR A 279 -11.16 -4.85 11.43
CA THR A 279 -10.16 -4.78 12.50
C THR A 279 -10.30 -5.99 13.40
N HIS A 280 -9.19 -6.68 13.68
CA HIS A 280 -9.10 -7.76 14.64
C HIS A 280 -9.37 -7.23 16.05
N VAL A 281 -10.24 -7.88 16.79
CA VAL A 281 -10.55 -7.59 18.19
C VAL A 281 -9.85 -8.61 19.08
N LEU A 282 -8.90 -8.13 19.90
CA LEU A 282 -8.14 -8.94 20.84
C LEU A 282 -8.96 -9.22 22.10
N SER A 283 -9.70 -8.19 22.57
CA SER A 283 -10.56 -8.30 23.77
C SER A 283 -11.68 -7.26 23.75
N GLY A 284 -12.71 -7.46 24.54
CA GLY A 284 -13.85 -6.54 24.73
C GLY A 284 -15.14 -6.96 24.03
N LEU A 285 -15.09 -7.71 22.93
CA LEU A 285 -16.26 -8.20 22.21
C LEU A 285 -16.16 -9.70 21.96
N SER A 286 -17.32 -10.33 21.85
CA SER A 286 -17.46 -11.75 21.55
C SER A 286 -18.17 -11.97 20.20
N PRO A 287 -17.90 -13.07 19.49
CA PRO A 287 -18.64 -13.42 18.28
C PRO A 287 -20.15 -13.48 18.56
N GLY A 288 -20.93 -12.82 17.68
CA GLY A 288 -22.37 -12.72 17.83
C GLY A 288 -22.86 -11.51 18.61
N ASP A 289 -22.00 -10.73 19.26
CA ASP A 289 -22.38 -9.46 19.83
C ASP A 289 -22.94 -8.54 18.72
N GLU A 290 -24.01 -7.82 19.01
CA GLU A 290 -24.57 -6.81 18.11
C GLU A 290 -23.91 -5.46 18.42
N ILE A 291 -23.34 -4.81 17.41
CA ILE A 291 -22.63 -3.52 17.53
C ILE A 291 -23.17 -2.51 16.51
N VAL A 292 -23.01 -1.23 16.79
CA VAL A 292 -23.32 -0.17 15.82
C VAL A 292 -22.32 -0.24 14.66
N GLU A 293 -22.83 -0.29 13.42
CA GLU A 293 -22.02 -0.42 12.21
C GLU A 293 -21.16 0.83 11.95
N ASP A 294 -21.74 2.02 12.19
CA ASP A 294 -21.05 3.32 12.01
C ASP A 294 -20.91 4.05 13.34
N ALA A 295 -19.90 3.69 14.09
CA ALA A 295 -19.57 4.33 15.35
C ALA A 295 -19.07 5.76 15.20
N VAL A 296 -18.51 6.13 14.01
CA VAL A 296 -18.11 7.51 13.68
C VAL A 296 -19.32 8.42 13.60
N ALA A 297 -20.38 7.99 12.91
CA ALA A 297 -21.63 8.74 12.87
C ALA A 297 -22.27 8.89 14.25
N ALA A 298 -22.20 7.85 15.10
CA ALA A 298 -22.64 7.92 16.49
C ALA A 298 -21.82 8.92 17.30
N GLN A 299 -20.52 8.95 17.13
CA GLN A 299 -19.61 9.89 17.79
C GLN A 299 -19.91 11.35 17.40
N GLU A 300 -20.12 11.62 16.13
CA GLU A 300 -20.50 12.96 15.67
C GLU A 300 -21.82 13.44 16.27
N ARG A 301 -22.84 12.57 16.31
CA ARG A 301 -24.11 12.88 16.98
C ARG A 301 -23.92 13.12 18.47
N LEU A 302 -23.09 12.32 19.11
CA LEU A 302 -22.76 12.49 20.54
C LEU A 302 -22.08 13.83 20.79
N ARG A 303 -21.10 14.22 19.97
CA ARG A 303 -20.42 15.54 20.03
C ARG A 303 -21.42 16.69 19.94
N ARG A 304 -22.35 16.65 18.98
CA ARG A 304 -23.42 17.65 18.82
C ARG A 304 -24.32 17.72 20.07
N LEU A 305 -24.69 16.59 20.65
CA LEU A 305 -25.51 16.50 21.85
C LEU A 305 -24.79 17.01 23.11
N THR A 306 -23.45 16.86 23.18
CA THR A 306 -22.65 17.29 24.31
C THR A 306 -22.21 18.76 24.23
N GLY A 307 -22.44 19.43 23.08
CA GLY A 307 -22.08 20.85 22.91
C GLY A 307 -20.58 21.12 22.75
N GLN A 308 -19.77 20.08 22.49
CA GLN A 308 -18.31 20.18 22.34
C GLN A 308 -17.89 20.96 21.08
N ASP A 309 -18.81 21.18 20.14
CA ASP A 309 -18.58 22.03 18.95
C ASP A 309 -18.48 23.54 19.27
N ARG A 310 -18.86 23.98 20.47
CA ARG A 310 -18.79 25.40 20.81
C ARG A 310 -17.38 25.89 21.17
N ASP A 311 -16.50 25.01 21.62
CA ASP A 311 -15.14 25.41 22.04
C ASP A 311 -14.12 25.51 20.89
N MET A 312 -14.35 24.86 19.76
CA MET A 312 -13.44 24.95 18.60
C MET A 312 -13.65 26.23 17.75
N GLN A 313 -14.87 26.77 17.70
CA GLN A 313 -15.11 28.04 16.99
C GLN A 313 -14.59 29.26 17.74
N PHE A 314 -14.44 29.19 19.07
CA PHE A 314 -13.86 30.29 19.87
C PHE A 314 -12.33 30.35 19.81
N ARG A 315 -11.63 29.22 19.53
CA ARG A 315 -10.16 29.20 19.39
C ARG A 315 -9.64 29.73 18.06
N ILE A 316 -10.46 29.74 17.01
CA ILE A 316 -10.07 30.26 15.68
C ILE A 316 -10.21 31.78 15.59
N ARG A 317 -10.97 32.44 16.49
CA ARG A 317 -11.20 33.89 16.47
C ARG A 317 -10.17 34.72 17.25
N HIS A 318 -9.19 34.13 17.90
CA HIS A 318 -8.14 34.82 18.65
C HIS A 318 -6.72 34.54 18.20
N ALA A 319 -6.54 34.17 16.93
CA ALA A 319 -5.23 33.97 16.30
C ALA A 319 -5.12 34.81 14.99
N ASP A 320 -5.65 36.07 15.03
CA ASP A 320 -5.33 37.14 14.09
C ASP A 320 -4.62 38.27 14.80
#